data_6d4d54aa657661d7ecf5eabf0aa272b2
#
_entry.id   6d4d54aa657661d7ecf5eabf0aa272b2
#
_cell.length_a   1.000
_cell.length_b   1.000
_cell.length_c   1.000
_cell.angle_alpha   90.00
_cell.angle_beta   90.00
_cell.angle_gamma   90.00
#
_symmetry.space_group_name_H-M   'P 1'
#
loop_
_entity.id
_entity.type
_entity.pdbx_description
1 polymer ?
#
loop_
_entity_poly.entity_id
_entity_poly.type
_entity_poly.pdbx_seq_one_letter_code
_entity_poly.pdbx_strand_id
1 'polypeptide(L)'
;NRFTDGRKRKIMKIGVLALQGAFAEHEKVLEQLGAECIELRQDRDLSEPYDALVLPGGESTVQGKLLRELGMFDTIKKQIEDGLPVLATCAGMILLASAIDGQIAGQPDSYFGTLPVRVRRNAYGRQLASFHAKADVAGIGAVPMTFIRAPYVVEMDKDALASGNGQILAVVNNRIVGVRYKNQFAFAFHPELDPDTRIHQAFLDCVKDSIKVA
;
A
#
# COMPACT_ATOMS: atom_id res chain seq x y z
N ASN A 1 29.54 31.38 18.84
CA ASN A 1 28.31 30.77 19.38
C ASN A 1 27.52 30.13 18.25
N ARG A 2 27.79 28.85 17.97
CA ARG A 2 27.01 28.03 17.05
C ARG A 2 26.02 27.25 17.90
N PHE A 3 24.78 27.66 17.88
CA PHE A 3 23.69 26.81 18.38
C PHE A 3 23.45 25.73 17.33
N THR A 4 24.01 24.57 17.52
CA THR A 4 23.59 23.36 16.83
C THR A 4 22.29 22.87 17.50
N ASP A 5 21.17 23.11 16.83
CA ASP A 5 19.89 22.55 17.23
C ASP A 5 19.98 21.02 17.06
N GLY A 6 20.29 20.35 18.15
CA GLY A 6 20.45 18.90 18.25
C GLY A 6 19.12 18.17 18.33
N ARG A 7 18.13 18.50 17.49
CA ARG A 7 16.94 17.65 17.33
C ARG A 7 17.37 16.35 16.65
N LYS A 8 17.58 15.30 17.44
CA LYS A 8 17.71 13.94 16.92
C LYS A 8 16.55 13.69 15.96
N ARG A 9 16.84 13.51 14.68
CA ARG A 9 15.82 13.07 13.70
C ARG A 9 15.21 11.80 14.21
N LYS A 10 13.92 11.84 14.54
CA LYS A 10 13.19 10.63 14.93
C LYS A 10 13.20 9.67 13.75
N ILE A 11 13.72 8.46 13.94
CA ILE A 11 13.70 7.40 12.93
C ILE A 11 12.25 6.96 12.75
N MET A 12 11.76 6.98 11.50
CA MET A 12 10.43 6.47 11.18
C MET A 12 10.42 4.95 11.29
N LYS A 13 9.41 4.42 11.98
CA LYS A 13 9.17 2.98 12.11
C LYS A 13 8.00 2.59 11.25
N ILE A 14 8.22 1.64 10.36
CA ILE A 14 7.21 1.17 9.40
C ILE A 14 6.85 -0.27 9.73
N GLY A 15 5.58 -0.50 10.08
CA GLY A 15 5.04 -1.85 10.21
C GLY A 15 4.85 -2.47 8.83
N VAL A 16 5.47 -3.62 8.58
CA VAL A 16 5.34 -4.34 7.32
C VAL A 16 4.61 -5.65 7.59
N LEU A 17 3.43 -5.82 6.97
CA LEU A 17 2.68 -7.06 7.10
C LEU A 17 3.50 -8.20 6.48
N ALA A 18 3.90 -9.16 7.30
CA ALA A 18 4.84 -10.22 6.95
C ALA A 18 4.22 -11.61 7.12
N LEU A 19 2.99 -11.78 6.60
CA LEU A 19 2.26 -13.04 6.63
C LEU A 19 2.54 -13.89 5.39
N GLN A 20 2.61 -13.25 4.22
CA GLN A 20 2.81 -13.88 2.93
C GLN A 20 3.17 -12.79 1.91
N GLY A 21 4.02 -13.12 0.94
CA GLY A 21 4.33 -12.24 -0.19
C GLY A 21 5.65 -11.49 -0.07
N ALA A 22 5.75 -10.38 -0.81
CA ALA A 22 6.98 -9.63 -1.05
C ALA A 22 7.30 -8.60 0.05
N PHE A 23 7.22 -8.99 1.32
CA PHE A 23 7.48 -8.07 2.43
C PHE A 23 8.99 -7.73 2.60
N ALA A 24 9.89 -8.68 2.37
CA ALA A 24 11.32 -8.46 2.52
C ALA A 24 11.87 -7.44 1.52
N GLU A 25 11.34 -7.41 0.32
CA GLU A 25 11.71 -6.46 -0.75
C GLU A 25 11.30 -5.03 -0.35
N HIS A 26 10.13 -4.83 0.24
CA HIS A 26 9.72 -3.53 0.78
C HIS A 26 10.62 -3.08 1.92
N GLU A 27 10.95 -3.97 2.85
CA GLU A 27 11.84 -3.68 3.96
C GLU A 27 13.20 -3.19 3.48
N LYS A 28 13.77 -3.86 2.47
CA LYS A 28 15.05 -3.49 1.89
C LYS A 28 15.04 -2.05 1.35
N VAL A 29 14.00 -1.67 0.60
CA VAL A 29 13.88 -0.30 0.06
C VAL A 29 13.71 0.71 1.18
N LEU A 30 12.82 0.44 2.13
CA LEU A 30 12.56 1.36 3.25
C LEU A 30 13.78 1.57 4.13
N GLU A 31 14.54 0.53 4.40
CA GLU A 31 15.79 0.60 5.17
C GLU A 31 16.87 1.39 4.42
N GLN A 32 16.99 1.21 3.10
CA GLN A 32 17.88 2.03 2.27
C GLN A 32 17.53 3.53 2.36
N LEU A 33 16.27 3.85 2.56
CA LEU A 33 15.78 5.24 2.71
C LEU A 33 15.84 5.75 4.16
N GLY A 34 16.37 4.96 5.08
CA GLY A 34 16.60 5.36 6.46
C GLY A 34 15.45 5.06 7.44
N ALA A 35 14.43 4.32 7.03
CA ALA A 35 13.38 3.87 7.92
C ALA A 35 13.79 2.58 8.66
N GLU A 36 13.15 2.34 9.79
CA GLU A 36 13.23 1.07 10.53
C GLU A 36 11.96 0.27 10.25
N CYS A 37 12.08 -1.00 9.92
CA CYS A 37 10.94 -1.87 9.65
C CYS A 37 10.65 -2.79 10.82
N ILE A 38 9.36 -2.95 11.13
CA ILE A 38 8.85 -3.90 12.12
C ILE A 38 7.99 -4.91 11.36
N GLU A 39 8.36 -6.18 11.38
CA GLU A 39 7.56 -7.24 10.77
C GLU A 39 6.34 -7.56 11.63
N LEU A 40 5.15 -7.45 11.04
CA LEU A 40 3.88 -7.75 11.68
C LEU A 40 3.47 -9.17 11.29
N ARG A 41 3.71 -10.14 12.17
CA ARG A 41 3.49 -11.58 11.94
C ARG A 41 2.38 -12.18 12.79
N GLN A 42 2.05 -11.52 13.88
CA GLN A 42 1.08 -12.00 14.87
C GLN A 42 0.47 -10.81 15.61
N ASP A 43 -0.63 -11.03 16.29
CA ASP A 43 -1.40 -10.01 16.98
C ASP A 43 -0.56 -9.14 17.93
N ARG A 44 0.30 -9.75 18.72
CA ARG A 44 1.16 -9.01 19.66
C ARG A 44 2.09 -7.99 19.00
N ASP A 45 2.48 -8.21 17.74
CA ASP A 45 3.34 -7.28 17.00
C ASP A 45 2.65 -5.95 16.73
N LEU A 46 1.31 -5.95 16.66
CA LEU A 46 0.50 -4.74 16.43
C LEU A 46 0.51 -3.77 17.63
N SER A 47 0.95 -4.22 18.79
CA SER A 47 1.11 -3.38 19.99
C SER A 47 2.42 -2.57 19.98
N GLU A 48 3.37 -2.93 19.12
CA GLU A 48 4.59 -2.16 18.90
C GLU A 48 4.24 -0.81 18.25
N PRO A 49 4.87 0.30 18.66
CA PRO A 49 4.62 1.57 18.01
C PRO A 49 5.26 1.62 16.62
N TYR A 50 4.47 1.93 15.62
CA TYR A 50 4.93 2.23 14.25
C TYR A 50 4.17 3.41 13.68
N ASP A 51 4.80 4.12 12.75
CA ASP A 51 4.31 5.38 12.21
C ASP A 51 3.49 5.20 10.93
N ALA A 52 3.60 4.04 10.30
CA ALA A 52 2.90 3.71 9.07
C ALA A 52 2.88 2.19 8.83
N LEU A 53 2.10 1.77 7.84
CA LEU A 53 1.87 0.36 7.50
C LEU A 53 2.16 0.11 6.02
N VAL A 54 2.80 -1.01 5.72
CA VAL A 54 2.93 -1.54 4.35
C VAL A 54 2.16 -2.85 4.24
N LEU A 55 1.28 -2.92 3.24
CA LEU A 55 0.57 -4.13 2.84
C LEU A 55 1.18 -4.62 1.52
N PRO A 56 2.05 -5.65 1.55
CA PRO A 56 2.80 -6.07 0.37
C PRO A 56 1.95 -6.88 -0.61
N GLY A 57 2.49 -7.03 -1.81
CA GLY A 57 1.98 -7.98 -2.80
C GLY A 57 2.10 -9.42 -2.34
N GLY A 58 1.30 -10.28 -2.93
CA GLY A 58 1.21 -11.69 -2.61
C GLY A 58 -0.14 -12.24 -3.05
N GLU A 59 -0.72 -13.15 -2.27
CA GLU A 59 -2.05 -13.70 -2.48
C GLU A 59 -3.04 -13.10 -1.48
N SER A 60 -3.96 -12.26 -1.95
CA SER A 60 -4.91 -11.55 -1.09
C SER A 60 -5.84 -12.49 -0.31
N THR A 61 -6.25 -13.61 -0.91
CA THR A 61 -7.10 -14.60 -0.22
C THR A 61 -6.36 -15.29 0.92
N VAL A 62 -5.07 -15.59 0.73
CA VAL A 62 -4.20 -16.17 1.77
C VAL A 62 -3.93 -15.13 2.87
N GLN A 63 -3.56 -13.93 2.50
CA GLN A 63 -3.32 -12.84 3.45
C GLN A 63 -4.58 -12.54 4.28
N GLY A 64 -5.73 -12.43 3.63
CA GLY A 64 -7.01 -12.18 4.30
C GLY A 64 -7.39 -13.28 5.29
N LYS A 65 -7.18 -14.53 4.92
CA LYS A 65 -7.40 -15.68 5.80
C LYS A 65 -6.48 -15.63 7.02
N LEU A 66 -5.18 -15.44 6.81
CA LEU A 66 -4.19 -15.37 7.90
C LEU A 66 -4.44 -14.19 8.84
N LEU A 67 -4.82 -13.03 8.32
CA LEU A 67 -5.20 -11.88 9.14
C LEU A 67 -6.31 -12.21 10.13
N ARG A 68 -7.32 -12.96 9.69
CA ARG A 68 -8.43 -13.37 10.56
C ARG A 68 -8.02 -14.48 11.53
N GLU A 69 -7.36 -15.51 11.06
CA GLU A 69 -6.90 -16.63 11.90
C GLU A 69 -5.97 -16.19 13.02
N LEU A 70 -5.11 -15.21 12.76
CA LEU A 70 -4.15 -14.67 13.71
C LEU A 70 -4.72 -13.52 14.57
N GLY A 71 -5.98 -13.17 14.40
CA GLY A 71 -6.64 -12.11 15.18
C GLY A 71 -6.12 -10.70 14.89
N MET A 72 -5.54 -10.47 13.71
CA MET A 72 -4.92 -9.18 13.34
C MET A 72 -5.85 -8.25 12.57
N PHE A 73 -6.90 -8.79 11.98
CA PHE A 73 -7.75 -8.09 11.00
C PHE A 73 -8.39 -6.81 11.56
N ASP A 74 -9.12 -6.93 12.65
CA ASP A 74 -9.89 -5.81 13.19
C ASP A 74 -8.99 -4.67 13.72
N THR A 75 -7.86 -5.02 14.33
CA THR A 75 -6.90 -4.04 14.82
C THR A 75 -6.27 -3.24 13.67
N ILE A 76 -5.83 -3.91 12.62
CA ILE A 76 -5.24 -3.25 11.44
C ILE A 76 -6.29 -2.37 10.75
N LYS A 77 -7.50 -2.88 10.55
CA LYS A 77 -8.60 -2.11 9.97
C LYS A 77 -8.84 -0.82 10.74
N LYS A 78 -8.92 -0.91 12.06
CA LYS A 78 -9.09 0.26 12.92
C LYS A 78 -7.94 1.25 12.81
N GLN A 79 -6.71 0.78 12.78
CA GLN A 79 -5.53 1.64 12.60
C GLN A 79 -5.61 2.44 11.29
N ILE A 80 -6.02 1.80 10.21
CA ILE A 80 -6.20 2.45 8.90
C ILE A 80 -7.32 3.48 8.96
N GLU A 81 -8.47 3.13 9.53
CA GLU A 81 -9.61 4.03 9.70
C GLU A 81 -9.27 5.25 10.57
N ASP A 82 -8.43 5.07 11.56
CA ASP A 82 -7.94 6.15 12.45
C ASP A 82 -6.87 7.04 11.79
N GLY A 83 -6.49 6.76 10.54
CA GLY A 83 -5.61 7.62 9.74
C GLY A 83 -4.15 7.20 9.65
N LEU A 84 -3.79 6.00 10.11
CA LEU A 84 -2.44 5.49 9.92
C LEU A 84 -2.08 5.46 8.43
N PRO A 85 -0.97 6.10 8.00
CA PRO A 85 -0.55 6.04 6.61
C PRO A 85 -0.28 4.61 6.15
N VAL A 86 -0.75 4.29 4.94
CA VAL A 86 -0.63 2.95 4.35
C VAL A 86 -0.06 3.02 2.94
N LEU A 87 0.91 2.17 2.65
CA LEU A 87 1.34 1.84 1.30
C LEU A 87 0.93 0.40 1.00
N ALA A 88 0.07 0.23 0.01
CA ALA A 88 -0.41 -1.07 -0.43
C ALA A 88 -0.01 -1.33 -1.89
N THR A 89 0.49 -2.52 -2.18
CA THR A 89 0.90 -2.90 -3.52
C THR A 89 0.27 -4.24 -3.93
N CYS A 90 -0.23 -4.32 -5.16
CA CYS A 90 -0.83 -5.52 -5.75
C CYS A 90 -1.92 -6.14 -4.84
N ALA A 91 -1.64 -7.27 -4.19
CA ALA A 91 -2.57 -7.89 -3.24
C ALA A 91 -2.96 -6.95 -2.09
N GLY A 92 -2.07 -6.09 -1.65
CA GLY A 92 -2.35 -5.08 -0.62
C GLY A 92 -3.44 -4.10 -1.05
N MET A 93 -3.46 -3.69 -2.32
CA MET A 93 -4.55 -2.88 -2.89
C MET A 93 -5.89 -3.62 -2.81
N ILE A 94 -5.89 -4.92 -3.10
CA ILE A 94 -7.10 -5.75 -3.02
C ILE A 94 -7.60 -5.81 -1.56
N LEU A 95 -6.71 -5.92 -0.59
CA LEU A 95 -7.09 -5.91 0.84
C LEU A 95 -7.76 -4.61 1.27
N LEU A 96 -7.37 -3.48 0.71
CA LEU A 96 -7.94 -2.16 1.03
C LEU A 96 -9.26 -1.88 0.33
N ALA A 97 -9.48 -2.44 -0.87
CA ALA A 97 -10.61 -2.11 -1.74
C ALA A 97 -11.98 -2.35 -1.09
N SER A 98 -12.93 -1.47 -1.37
CA SER A 98 -14.31 -1.59 -0.89
C SER A 98 -15.13 -2.63 -1.65
N ALA A 99 -14.72 -3.00 -2.88
CA ALA A 99 -15.35 -4.05 -3.67
C ALA A 99 -14.32 -4.74 -4.58
N ILE A 100 -14.50 -6.03 -4.81
CA ILE A 100 -13.59 -6.87 -5.58
C ILE A 100 -14.37 -7.60 -6.69
N ASP A 101 -14.12 -7.23 -7.95
CA ASP A 101 -14.62 -7.96 -9.11
C ASP A 101 -13.70 -9.16 -9.41
N GLY A 102 -14.29 -10.27 -9.83
CA GLY A 102 -13.54 -11.48 -10.14
C GLY A 102 -12.96 -12.18 -8.91
N GLN A 103 -13.58 -11.96 -7.75
CA GLN A 103 -13.20 -12.66 -6.52
C GLN A 103 -13.43 -14.17 -6.63
N ILE A 104 -12.58 -14.94 -5.98
CA ILE A 104 -12.68 -16.40 -5.94
C ILE A 104 -13.97 -16.80 -5.20
N ALA A 105 -14.70 -17.78 -5.73
CA ALA A 105 -15.93 -18.28 -5.12
C ALA A 105 -15.69 -18.70 -3.66
N GLY A 106 -16.61 -18.32 -2.78
CA GLY A 106 -16.53 -18.59 -1.35
C GLY A 106 -15.64 -17.61 -0.55
N GLN A 107 -15.00 -16.65 -1.21
CA GLN A 107 -14.23 -15.60 -0.56
C GLN A 107 -15.09 -14.34 -0.33
N PRO A 108 -14.76 -13.48 0.64
CA PRO A 108 -15.52 -12.25 0.90
C PRO A 108 -15.44 -11.28 -0.28
N ASP A 109 -16.45 -10.43 -0.42
CA ASP A 109 -16.52 -9.40 -1.46
C ASP A 109 -15.56 -8.22 -1.19
N SER A 110 -15.09 -8.10 0.02
CA SER A 110 -14.07 -7.12 0.45
C SER A 110 -13.36 -7.62 1.70
N TYR A 111 -12.17 -7.05 1.97
CA TYR A 111 -11.43 -7.30 3.21
C TYR A 111 -11.55 -6.08 4.13
N PHE A 112 -10.55 -5.22 4.22
CA PHE A 112 -10.63 -4.02 5.07
C PHE A 112 -11.70 -3.02 4.59
N GLY A 113 -11.85 -2.85 3.30
CA GLY A 113 -12.86 -1.98 2.73
C GLY A 113 -12.67 -0.49 3.02
N THR A 114 -11.46 -0.06 3.35
CA THR A 114 -11.13 1.30 3.77
C THR A 114 -10.79 2.25 2.62
N LEU A 115 -10.52 1.71 1.45
CA LEU A 115 -10.20 2.45 0.23
C LEU A 115 -11.43 2.44 -0.69
N PRO A 116 -12.02 3.60 -1.03
CA PRO A 116 -13.27 3.66 -1.78
C PRO A 116 -13.06 3.42 -3.27
N VAL A 117 -12.61 2.23 -3.61
CA VAL A 117 -12.39 1.77 -4.99
C VAL A 117 -12.98 0.39 -5.20
N ARG A 118 -13.40 0.12 -6.43
CA ARG A 118 -13.67 -1.22 -6.91
C ARG A 118 -12.49 -1.68 -7.75
N VAL A 119 -11.92 -2.83 -7.39
CA VAL A 119 -10.79 -3.44 -8.10
C VAL A 119 -11.24 -4.69 -8.84
N ARG A 120 -10.51 -5.03 -9.90
CA ARG A 120 -10.66 -6.29 -10.61
C ARG A 120 -9.40 -7.13 -10.47
N ARG A 121 -9.57 -8.39 -10.04
CA ARG A 121 -8.48 -9.36 -9.91
C ARG A 121 -8.10 -9.95 -11.26
N ASN A 122 -6.83 -10.36 -11.40
CA ASN A 122 -6.29 -11.09 -12.56
C ASN A 122 -6.72 -10.48 -13.89
N ALA A 123 -6.56 -9.18 -13.99
CA ALA A 123 -7.11 -8.35 -15.05
C ALA A 123 -6.51 -8.60 -16.43
N TYR A 124 -5.35 -9.24 -16.51
CA TYR A 124 -4.55 -9.32 -17.73
C TYR A 124 -4.52 -10.71 -18.36
N GLY A 125 -5.27 -11.69 -17.82
CA GLY A 125 -5.37 -13.03 -18.33
C GLY A 125 -4.06 -13.83 -18.25
N ARG A 126 -4.10 -15.08 -18.73
CA ARG A 126 -2.96 -16.00 -18.64
C ARG A 126 -1.76 -15.58 -19.50
N GLN A 127 -1.98 -14.84 -20.59
CA GLN A 127 -0.94 -14.48 -21.56
C GLN A 127 -0.08 -13.28 -21.11
N LEU A 128 -0.57 -12.47 -20.17
CA LEU A 128 0.12 -11.30 -19.61
C LEU A 128 0.25 -11.42 -18.10
N ALA A 129 0.76 -12.56 -17.63
CA ALA A 129 0.96 -12.80 -16.21
C ALA A 129 1.94 -11.80 -15.57
N SER A 130 2.87 -11.27 -16.35
CA SER A 130 3.77 -10.20 -15.92
C SER A 130 4.19 -9.33 -17.11
N PHE A 131 4.37 -8.04 -16.87
CA PHE A 131 4.90 -7.11 -17.85
C PHE A 131 5.51 -5.88 -17.15
N HIS A 132 6.32 -5.13 -17.92
CA HIS A 132 6.93 -3.90 -17.45
C HIS A 132 6.37 -2.71 -18.23
N ALA A 133 6.25 -1.59 -17.56
CA ALA A 133 5.86 -0.31 -18.15
C ALA A 133 6.68 0.82 -17.52
N LYS A 134 6.65 1.98 -18.15
CA LYS A 134 7.13 3.23 -17.57
C LYS A 134 6.03 4.26 -17.78
N ALA A 135 5.52 4.83 -16.71
CA ALA A 135 4.43 5.78 -16.77
C ALA A 135 4.50 6.80 -15.62
N ASP A 136 3.80 7.91 -15.81
CA ASP A 136 3.75 8.97 -14.81
C ASP A 136 2.92 8.58 -13.60
N VAL A 137 3.45 8.92 -12.43
CA VAL A 137 2.71 8.93 -11.17
C VAL A 137 2.57 10.38 -10.72
N ALA A 138 1.36 10.82 -10.44
CA ALA A 138 1.08 12.21 -10.08
C ALA A 138 1.94 12.64 -8.87
N GLY A 139 2.62 13.78 -9.01
CA GLY A 139 3.51 14.33 -7.99
C GLY A 139 4.89 13.68 -7.91
N ILE A 140 5.17 12.63 -8.69
CA ILE A 140 6.44 11.91 -8.67
C ILE A 140 7.16 11.97 -10.03
N GLY A 141 6.40 11.80 -11.13
CA GLY A 141 6.94 11.71 -12.48
C GLY A 141 6.96 10.28 -13.01
N ALA A 142 7.64 10.06 -14.14
CA ALA A 142 7.71 8.78 -14.79
C ALA A 142 8.58 7.79 -13.99
N VAL A 143 7.99 6.66 -13.62
CA VAL A 143 8.66 5.59 -12.88
C VAL A 143 8.52 4.26 -13.61
N PRO A 144 9.48 3.33 -13.45
CA PRO A 144 9.32 1.98 -13.92
C PRO A 144 8.26 1.25 -13.08
N MET A 145 7.50 0.39 -13.73
CA MET A 145 6.42 -0.36 -13.11
C MET A 145 6.52 -1.83 -13.51
N THR A 146 6.61 -2.70 -12.53
CA THR A 146 6.58 -4.16 -12.69
C THR A 146 5.22 -4.70 -12.28
N PHE A 147 4.51 -5.30 -13.22
CA PHE A 147 3.19 -5.89 -13.00
C PHE A 147 3.31 -7.41 -12.97
N ILE A 148 2.81 -8.05 -11.94
CA ILE A 148 2.77 -9.51 -11.79
C ILE A 148 1.36 -9.90 -11.36
N ARG A 149 0.59 -10.53 -12.23
CA ARG A 149 -0.82 -10.91 -11.98
C ARG A 149 -1.62 -9.78 -11.34
N ALA A 150 -1.38 -8.57 -11.82
CA ALA A 150 -1.85 -7.36 -11.17
C ALA A 150 -3.36 -7.18 -11.24
N PRO A 151 -3.98 -6.61 -10.20
CA PRO A 151 -5.32 -6.05 -10.32
C PRO A 151 -5.27 -4.73 -11.07
N TYR A 152 -6.43 -4.14 -11.31
CA TYR A 152 -6.54 -2.71 -11.61
C TYR A 152 -7.78 -2.15 -10.90
N VAL A 153 -7.82 -0.83 -10.77
CA VAL A 153 -8.99 -0.13 -10.23
C VAL A 153 -9.99 0.08 -11.36
N VAL A 154 -11.19 -0.46 -11.21
CA VAL A 154 -12.29 -0.26 -12.15
C VAL A 154 -12.83 1.15 -12.04
N GLU A 155 -13.05 1.61 -10.80
CA GLU A 155 -13.50 2.98 -10.52
C GLU A 155 -13.14 3.37 -9.08
N MET A 156 -12.98 4.67 -8.87
CA MET A 156 -12.94 5.28 -7.54
C MET A 156 -14.28 6.00 -7.30
N ASP A 157 -14.73 5.96 -6.06
CA ASP A 157 -15.96 6.65 -5.62
C ASP A 157 -15.94 8.12 -6.03
N LYS A 158 -17.08 8.58 -6.58
CA LYS A 158 -17.20 9.94 -7.11
C LYS A 158 -17.12 11.01 -6.02
N ASP A 159 -17.66 10.73 -4.84
CA ASP A 159 -17.61 11.67 -3.71
C ASP A 159 -16.18 11.78 -3.16
N ALA A 160 -15.43 10.69 -3.15
CA ALA A 160 -14.02 10.70 -2.78
C ALA A 160 -13.20 11.57 -3.74
N LEU A 161 -13.44 11.47 -5.04
CA LEU A 161 -12.78 12.32 -6.05
C LEU A 161 -13.22 13.78 -5.93
N ALA A 162 -14.51 14.03 -5.79
CA ALA A 162 -15.05 15.39 -5.71
C ALA A 162 -14.60 16.15 -4.46
N SER A 163 -14.44 15.46 -3.34
CA SER A 163 -13.97 16.06 -2.09
C SER A 163 -12.48 16.39 -2.09
N GLY A 164 -11.71 15.85 -3.05
CA GLY A 164 -10.26 15.94 -3.06
C GLY A 164 -9.55 14.94 -2.11
N ASN A 165 -10.28 14.15 -1.34
CA ASN A 165 -9.72 13.10 -0.50
C ASN A 165 -9.20 11.92 -1.31
N GLY A 166 -9.80 11.66 -2.46
CA GLY A 166 -9.39 10.64 -3.42
C GLY A 166 -8.69 11.26 -4.64
N GLN A 167 -7.68 10.57 -5.14
CA GLN A 167 -6.91 10.99 -6.31
C GLN A 167 -6.48 9.77 -7.12
N ILE A 168 -6.62 9.85 -8.45
CA ILE A 168 -6.00 8.90 -9.37
C ILE A 168 -4.55 9.33 -9.58
N LEU A 169 -3.61 8.46 -9.27
CA LEU A 169 -2.18 8.75 -9.34
C LEU A 169 -1.53 8.27 -10.64
N ALA A 170 -1.98 7.13 -11.19
CA ALA A 170 -1.36 6.54 -12.36
C ALA A 170 -2.37 5.77 -13.20
N VAL A 171 -2.21 5.87 -14.54
CA VAL A 171 -3.00 5.15 -15.53
C VAL A 171 -2.04 4.52 -16.54
N VAL A 172 -2.23 3.25 -16.83
CA VAL A 172 -1.46 2.49 -17.83
C VAL A 172 -2.45 1.70 -18.69
N ASN A 173 -2.35 1.83 -20.02
CA ASN A 173 -3.24 1.15 -20.97
C ASN A 173 -4.74 1.36 -20.65
N ASN A 174 -5.12 2.59 -20.37
CA ASN A 174 -6.49 3.00 -20.00
C ASN A 174 -7.01 2.34 -18.71
N ARG A 175 -6.13 1.80 -17.86
CA ARG A 175 -6.47 1.21 -16.57
C ARG A 175 -5.85 2.01 -15.45
N ILE A 176 -6.62 2.25 -14.40
CA ILE A 176 -6.13 2.91 -13.19
C ILE A 176 -5.29 1.92 -12.39
N VAL A 177 -4.02 2.24 -12.19
CA VAL A 177 -3.04 1.39 -11.52
C VAL A 177 -2.41 2.02 -10.28
N GLY A 178 -2.78 3.24 -9.95
CA GLY A 178 -2.35 3.93 -8.74
C GLY A 178 -3.40 4.91 -8.26
N VAL A 179 -3.71 4.87 -6.98
CA VAL A 179 -4.68 5.77 -6.33
C VAL A 179 -4.19 6.19 -4.95
N ARG A 180 -4.71 7.30 -4.48
CA ARG A 180 -4.59 7.76 -3.09
C ARG A 180 -5.97 8.11 -2.56
N TYR A 181 -6.24 7.73 -1.32
CA TYR A 181 -7.36 8.20 -0.54
C TYR A 181 -6.90 8.56 0.87
N LYS A 182 -6.98 9.86 1.20
CA LYS A 182 -6.41 10.36 2.47
C LYS A 182 -4.95 9.92 2.61
N ASN A 183 -4.62 9.14 3.63
CA ASN A 183 -3.28 8.61 3.88
C ASN A 183 -3.04 7.21 3.32
N GLN A 184 -3.95 6.69 2.49
CA GLN A 184 -3.82 5.39 1.86
C GLN A 184 -3.33 5.55 0.42
N PHE A 185 -2.16 4.96 0.12
CA PHE A 185 -1.58 4.86 -1.22
C PHE A 185 -1.69 3.42 -1.68
N ALA A 186 -2.25 3.19 -2.84
CA ALA A 186 -2.39 1.85 -3.39
C ALA A 186 -1.97 1.80 -4.86
N PHE A 187 -1.10 0.86 -5.17
CA PHE A 187 -0.57 0.63 -6.51
C PHE A 187 -0.81 -0.81 -6.94
N ALA A 188 -1.17 -1.01 -8.20
CA ALA A 188 -1.36 -2.34 -8.77
C ALA A 188 -0.03 -3.04 -9.08
N PHE A 189 1.04 -2.31 -9.28
CA PHE A 189 2.37 -2.79 -9.59
C PHE A 189 3.26 -2.93 -8.34
N HIS A 190 4.45 -3.46 -8.54
CA HIS A 190 5.44 -3.76 -7.50
C HIS A 190 6.62 -2.79 -7.55
N PRO A 191 6.53 -1.61 -6.90
CA PRO A 191 7.66 -0.66 -6.89
C PRO A 191 8.89 -1.19 -6.15
N GLU A 192 8.70 -2.15 -5.25
CA GLU A 192 9.77 -2.80 -4.49
C GLU A 192 10.69 -3.69 -5.34
N LEU A 193 10.27 -4.05 -6.55
CA LEU A 193 11.04 -4.88 -7.48
C LEU A 193 11.89 -4.08 -8.45
N ASP A 194 11.68 -2.77 -8.51
CA ASP A 194 12.44 -1.88 -9.37
C ASP A 194 13.47 -1.07 -8.55
N PRO A 195 14.60 -0.65 -9.16
CA PRO A 195 15.63 0.12 -8.44
C PRO A 195 15.21 1.56 -8.12
N ASP A 196 14.14 2.07 -8.73
CA ASP A 196 13.62 3.41 -8.48
C ASP A 196 12.90 3.46 -7.13
N THR A 197 13.37 4.30 -6.21
CA THR A 197 12.86 4.39 -4.84
C THR A 197 11.86 5.53 -4.63
N ARG A 198 11.48 6.26 -5.67
CA ARG A 198 10.69 7.49 -5.52
C ARG A 198 9.28 7.27 -4.97
N ILE A 199 8.65 6.12 -5.23
CA ILE A 199 7.34 5.81 -4.65
C ILE A 199 7.45 5.61 -3.14
N HIS A 200 8.40 4.82 -2.69
CA HIS A 200 8.65 4.63 -1.25
C HIS A 200 9.08 5.94 -0.57
N GLN A 201 9.90 6.75 -1.24
CA GLN A 201 10.31 8.05 -0.72
C GLN A 201 9.11 9.00 -0.56
N ALA A 202 8.24 9.07 -1.58
CA ALA A 202 7.01 9.86 -1.50
C ALA A 202 6.09 9.42 -0.36
N PHE A 203 5.99 8.11 -0.14
CA PHE A 203 5.27 7.56 0.99
C PHE A 203 5.89 7.97 2.33
N LEU A 204 7.21 7.85 2.49
CA LEU A 204 7.90 8.26 3.70
C LEU A 204 7.76 9.76 3.96
N ASP A 205 7.74 10.59 2.92
CA ASP A 205 7.50 12.04 3.04
C ASP A 205 6.09 12.31 3.59
N CYS A 206 5.09 11.57 3.12
CA CYS A 206 3.72 11.63 3.66
C CYS A 206 3.66 11.21 5.13
N VAL A 207 4.34 10.13 5.50
CA VAL A 207 4.44 9.66 6.90
C VAL A 207 5.07 10.74 7.78
N LYS A 208 6.14 11.36 7.32
CA LYS A 208 6.83 12.44 8.04
C LYS A 208 5.91 13.64 8.29
N ASP A 209 5.13 14.03 7.30
CA ASP A 209 4.16 15.12 7.43
C ASP A 209 3.04 14.76 8.40
N SER A 210 2.58 13.52 8.40
CA SER A 210 1.59 13.00 9.35
C SER A 210 2.08 13.06 10.81
N ILE A 211 3.35 12.76 11.06
CA ILE A 211 3.95 12.84 12.41
C ILE A 211 4.04 14.28 12.89
N LYS A 212 4.32 15.26 12.01
CA LYS A 212 4.42 16.68 12.37
C LYS A 212 3.09 17.31 12.78
N VAL A 213 1.96 16.76 12.33
CA VAL A 213 0.61 17.28 12.58
C VAL A 213 0.02 16.69 13.89
N ALA A 214 0.55 15.58 14.33
CA ALA A 214 0.07 14.88 15.54
C ALA A 214 0.57 15.54 16.83
#